data_03c74414633c2e521378b0b80467682a
#
_entry.id   03c74414633c2e521378b0b80467682a
#
_cell.length_a   1.000
_cell.length_b   1.000
_cell.length_c   1.000
_cell.angle_alpha   90.00
_cell.angle_beta   90.00
_cell.angle_gamma   90.00
#
_symmetry.space_group_name_H-M   'P 1'
#
loop_
_entity.id
_entity.type
_entity.pdbx_description
1 polymer ?
#
loop_
_entity_poly.entity_id
_entity_poly.type
_entity_poly.pdbx_seq_one_letter_code
_entity_poly.pdbx_strand_id
1 'polypeptide(L)'
;MFGTNWKAQAGHGGFYQAVADGSYKKIGLDVDIQQGGPQMNNRPLLAVGKIDFLMAGNLLLSFDNVKNGVPTMVVAAIFQKDPQAMFANPGQGDDKFSELAKAPTAFMSKDGQFSFWQWMKAEHGFKDEQLKPYVFNVGPFTADKKSVQQGYSISEPVSMKAQGFDPVVHLLADNGFSTYSTTIETRAEMVRARPELVQKFVDASLIGWYNYLYGDNKAANEMIKKANPEATDANIVYPPPRKLNCKRWVTTPGN
;
A
#
# COMPACT_ATOMS: atom_id res chain seq x y z
N MET A 1 -17.27 0.63 -8.79
CA MET A 1 -16.13 1.56 -8.60
C MET A 1 -15.23 1.07 -7.47
N PHE A 2 -13.92 0.97 -7.71
CA PHE A 2 -12.92 0.54 -6.73
C PHE A 2 -11.89 1.65 -6.50
N GLY A 3 -11.82 2.18 -5.27
CA GLY A 3 -10.85 3.21 -4.91
C GLY A 3 -9.54 2.62 -4.39
N THR A 4 -8.40 3.26 -4.67
CA THR A 4 -7.13 2.95 -4.02
C THR A 4 -6.73 4.11 -3.10
N ASN A 5 -5.89 3.83 -2.10
CA ASN A 5 -5.41 4.85 -1.17
C ASN A 5 -4.25 5.68 -1.73
N TRP A 6 -3.61 5.21 -2.79
CA TRP A 6 -2.40 5.81 -3.34
C TRP A 6 -2.41 5.82 -4.87
N LYS A 7 -1.45 6.53 -5.49
CA LYS A 7 -1.19 6.50 -6.94
C LYS A 7 -0.94 5.08 -7.43
N ALA A 8 -1.30 4.81 -8.67
CA ALA A 8 -1.08 3.52 -9.32
C ALA A 8 0.41 3.15 -9.30
N GLN A 9 0.71 1.93 -8.87
CA GLN A 9 2.06 1.39 -8.73
C GLN A 9 2.04 -0.14 -8.70
N ALA A 10 3.21 -0.78 -8.75
CA ALA A 10 3.33 -2.25 -8.72
C ALA A 10 2.66 -2.89 -7.49
N GLY A 11 2.65 -2.20 -6.33
CA GLY A 11 1.92 -2.61 -5.12
C GLY A 11 0.40 -2.69 -5.27
N HIS A 12 -0.16 -2.24 -6.40
CA HIS A 12 -1.58 -2.37 -6.76
C HIS A 12 -1.78 -3.33 -7.94
N GLY A 13 -0.70 -3.94 -8.43
CA GLY A 13 -0.63 -4.64 -9.71
C GLY A 13 -1.67 -5.72 -9.90
N GLY A 14 -2.00 -6.48 -8.86
CA GLY A 14 -3.01 -7.54 -8.96
C GLY A 14 -4.41 -7.04 -9.29
N PHE A 15 -4.79 -5.85 -8.82
CA PHE A 15 -6.09 -5.26 -9.15
C PHE A 15 -6.13 -4.78 -10.61
N TYR A 16 -5.06 -4.15 -11.08
CA TYR A 16 -4.91 -3.77 -12.49
C TYR A 16 -4.85 -4.99 -13.39
N GLN A 17 -4.21 -6.08 -12.95
CA GLN A 17 -4.17 -7.35 -13.68
C GLN A 17 -5.57 -7.94 -13.82
N ALA A 18 -6.36 -7.96 -12.74
CA ALA A 18 -7.72 -8.50 -12.79
C ALA A 18 -8.64 -7.71 -13.74
N VAL A 19 -8.37 -6.42 -13.95
CA VAL A 19 -9.04 -5.63 -15.00
C VAL A 19 -8.47 -6.00 -16.36
N ALA A 20 -7.15 -6.03 -16.53
CA ALA A 20 -6.47 -6.23 -17.80
C ALA A 20 -6.74 -7.61 -18.42
N ASP A 21 -6.73 -8.69 -17.63
CA ASP A 21 -6.95 -10.07 -18.08
C ASP A 21 -8.44 -10.48 -18.07
N GLY A 22 -9.31 -9.56 -17.64
CA GLY A 22 -10.75 -9.78 -17.59
C GLY A 22 -11.22 -10.67 -16.44
N SER A 23 -10.40 -10.96 -15.42
CA SER A 23 -10.79 -11.78 -14.26
C SER A 23 -12.05 -11.26 -13.57
N TYR A 24 -12.21 -9.94 -13.44
CA TYR A 24 -13.45 -9.35 -12.94
C TYR A 24 -14.64 -9.57 -13.90
N LYS A 25 -14.44 -9.33 -15.19
CA LYS A 25 -15.51 -9.47 -16.21
C LYS A 25 -16.02 -10.89 -16.34
N LYS A 26 -15.14 -11.89 -16.23
CA LYS A 26 -15.51 -13.32 -16.29
C LYS A 26 -16.51 -13.73 -15.22
N ILE A 27 -16.57 -13.02 -14.10
CA ILE A 27 -17.51 -13.28 -13.01
C ILE A 27 -18.64 -12.24 -12.92
N GLY A 28 -18.79 -11.42 -13.96
CA GLY A 28 -19.86 -10.44 -14.10
C GLY A 28 -19.64 -9.14 -13.35
N LEU A 29 -18.39 -8.77 -13.04
CA LEU A 29 -18.03 -7.49 -12.43
C LEU A 29 -17.39 -6.57 -13.46
N ASP A 30 -17.91 -5.34 -13.57
CA ASP A 30 -17.27 -4.25 -14.29
C ASP A 30 -16.59 -3.32 -13.28
N VAL A 31 -15.26 -3.31 -13.26
CA VAL A 31 -14.46 -2.64 -12.23
C VAL A 31 -13.65 -1.52 -12.84
N ASP A 32 -14.00 -0.30 -12.44
CA ASP A 32 -13.18 0.89 -12.67
C ASP A 32 -12.34 1.19 -11.43
N ILE A 33 -11.04 1.47 -11.64
CA ILE A 33 -10.10 1.81 -10.57
C ILE A 33 -9.93 3.32 -10.49
N GLN A 34 -10.39 3.92 -9.39
CA GLN A 34 -10.13 5.31 -9.04
C GLN A 34 -8.90 5.38 -8.13
N GLN A 35 -7.76 5.83 -8.66
CA GLN A 35 -6.57 5.97 -7.84
C GLN A 35 -6.70 7.09 -6.81
N GLY A 36 -6.04 6.89 -5.67
CA GLY A 36 -5.81 7.92 -4.66
C GLY A 36 -4.51 8.67 -4.90
N GLY A 37 -3.93 9.21 -3.85
CA GLY A 37 -2.65 9.91 -3.91
C GLY A 37 -2.38 10.74 -2.66
N PRO A 38 -1.22 11.42 -2.59
CA PRO A 38 -0.82 12.19 -1.40
C PRO A 38 -1.82 13.25 -0.96
N GLN A 39 -2.63 13.76 -1.89
CA GLN A 39 -3.64 14.80 -1.67
C GLN A 39 -5.08 14.29 -1.84
N MET A 40 -5.28 13.03 -2.24
CA MET A 40 -6.58 12.43 -2.43
C MET A 40 -6.83 11.33 -1.39
N ASN A 41 -7.91 11.50 -0.62
CA ASN A 41 -8.36 10.49 0.33
C ASN A 41 -9.68 9.88 -0.16
N ASN A 42 -9.63 8.63 -0.62
CA ASN A 42 -10.81 7.90 -1.10
C ASN A 42 -11.64 7.26 0.04
N ARG A 43 -11.15 7.25 1.29
CA ARG A 43 -11.86 6.62 2.43
C ARG A 43 -13.25 7.20 2.68
N PRO A 44 -13.45 8.54 2.71
CA PRO A 44 -14.79 9.11 2.87
C PRO A 44 -15.76 8.71 1.75
N LEU A 45 -15.24 8.49 0.53
CA LEU A 45 -16.07 8.09 -0.60
C LEU A 45 -16.67 6.68 -0.43
N LEU A 46 -15.96 5.77 0.27
CA LEU A 46 -16.50 4.47 0.64
C LEU A 46 -17.68 4.61 1.60
N ALA A 47 -17.51 5.41 2.64
CA ALA A 47 -18.54 5.60 3.67
C ALA A 47 -19.86 6.17 3.10
N VAL A 48 -19.76 7.08 2.12
CA VAL A 48 -20.93 7.70 1.47
C VAL A 48 -21.40 6.97 0.21
N GLY A 49 -20.83 5.79 -0.10
CA GLY A 49 -21.28 4.94 -1.21
C GLY A 49 -20.87 5.40 -2.62
N LYS A 50 -19.96 6.36 -2.76
CA LYS A 50 -19.45 6.79 -4.07
C LYS A 50 -18.47 5.80 -4.68
N ILE A 51 -17.83 4.98 -3.87
CA ILE A 51 -17.08 3.79 -4.27
C ILE A 51 -17.63 2.58 -3.53
N ASP A 52 -17.50 1.39 -4.12
CA ASP A 52 -18.04 0.15 -3.58
C ASP A 52 -17.02 -0.60 -2.74
N PHE A 53 -15.77 -0.59 -3.18
CA PHE A 53 -14.63 -1.17 -2.49
C PHE A 53 -13.50 -0.16 -2.42
N LEU A 54 -12.68 -0.29 -1.38
CA LEU A 54 -11.48 0.51 -1.17
C LEU A 54 -10.28 -0.41 -0.90
N MET A 55 -9.20 -0.22 -1.64
CA MET A 55 -7.90 -0.68 -1.18
C MET A 55 -7.39 0.35 -0.17
N ALA A 56 -7.44 -0.01 1.10
CA ALA A 56 -6.89 0.80 2.17
C ALA A 56 -5.40 0.53 2.38
N GLY A 57 -4.76 1.34 3.20
CA GLY A 57 -3.37 1.15 3.61
C GLY A 57 -3.22 -0.01 4.60
N ASN A 58 -2.80 0.29 5.82
CA ASN A 58 -2.69 -0.69 6.88
C ASN A 58 -3.99 -0.81 7.70
N LEU A 59 -4.08 -1.89 8.48
CA LEU A 59 -5.28 -2.25 9.24
C LEU A 59 -5.65 -1.25 10.35
N LEU A 60 -4.71 -0.47 10.87
CA LEU A 60 -4.97 0.54 11.90
C LEU A 60 -5.94 1.63 11.44
N LEU A 61 -5.87 2.00 10.15
CA LEU A 61 -6.81 2.95 9.56
C LEU A 61 -8.26 2.41 9.58
N SER A 62 -8.43 1.10 9.47
CA SER A 62 -9.75 0.46 9.55
C SER A 62 -10.28 0.45 10.98
N PHE A 63 -9.41 0.27 11.97
CA PHE A 63 -9.79 0.38 13.39
C PHE A 63 -10.24 1.79 13.75
N ASP A 64 -9.64 2.82 13.16
CA ASP A 64 -10.10 4.20 13.35
C ASP A 64 -11.53 4.41 12.81
N ASN A 65 -11.90 3.79 11.70
CA ASN A 65 -13.28 3.78 11.22
C ASN A 65 -14.23 3.19 12.26
N VAL A 66 -13.89 2.03 12.84
CA VAL A 66 -14.72 1.39 13.89
C VAL A 66 -14.84 2.30 15.09
N LYS A 67 -13.75 2.89 15.58
CA LYS A 67 -13.72 3.82 16.70
C LYS A 67 -14.65 5.03 16.47
N ASN A 68 -14.71 5.52 15.23
CA ASN A 68 -15.53 6.67 14.87
C ASN A 68 -16.95 6.29 14.37
N GLY A 69 -17.35 5.02 14.52
CA GLY A 69 -18.69 4.56 14.12
C GLY A 69 -18.93 4.54 12.61
N VAL A 70 -17.87 4.57 11.79
CA VAL A 70 -17.99 4.47 10.33
C VAL A 70 -18.24 3.01 9.94
N PRO A 71 -19.38 2.66 9.31
CA PRO A 71 -19.80 1.28 9.10
C PRO A 71 -19.10 0.62 7.91
N THR A 72 -17.77 0.49 7.97
CA THR A 72 -16.96 -0.26 7.00
C THR A 72 -16.45 -1.57 7.59
N MET A 73 -16.11 -2.52 6.73
CA MET A 73 -15.54 -3.82 7.09
C MET A 73 -14.35 -4.14 6.20
N VAL A 74 -13.31 -4.69 6.79
CA VAL A 74 -12.20 -5.32 6.06
C VAL A 74 -12.65 -6.73 5.66
N VAL A 75 -12.56 -7.06 4.38
CA VAL A 75 -12.97 -8.35 3.82
C VAL A 75 -11.81 -9.18 3.31
N ALA A 76 -10.65 -8.57 3.10
CA ALA A 76 -9.40 -9.27 2.77
C ALA A 76 -8.18 -8.40 3.09
N ALA A 77 -7.00 -9.04 3.18
CA ALA A 77 -5.71 -8.36 3.25
C ALA A 77 -4.75 -9.01 2.25
N ILE A 78 -4.14 -8.20 1.39
CA ILE A 78 -3.21 -8.67 0.36
C ILE A 78 -1.83 -8.88 0.96
N PHE A 79 -1.30 -7.89 1.68
CA PHE A 79 0.00 -8.01 2.32
C PHE A 79 -0.14 -8.44 3.77
N GLN A 80 0.40 -9.62 4.08
CA GLN A 80 0.42 -10.19 5.44
C GLN A 80 1.51 -9.57 6.30
N LYS A 81 2.51 -9.02 5.70
CA LYS A 81 3.55 -8.19 6.29
C LYS A 81 3.54 -6.88 5.54
N ASP A 82 3.29 -5.79 6.26
CA ASP A 82 3.25 -4.46 5.68
C ASP A 82 4.63 -4.09 5.10
N PRO A 83 4.75 -3.76 3.81
CA PRO A 83 6.01 -3.32 3.20
C PRO A 83 6.39 -1.88 3.58
N GLN A 84 5.64 -1.23 4.46
CA GLN A 84 5.93 0.12 4.92
C GLN A 84 7.29 0.18 5.61
N ALA A 85 8.11 1.13 5.22
CA ALA A 85 9.47 1.31 5.71
C ALA A 85 9.76 2.79 5.98
N MET A 86 10.78 3.03 6.79
CA MET A 86 11.50 4.29 6.84
C MET A 86 12.84 4.12 6.13
N PHE A 87 13.19 5.12 5.36
CA PHE A 87 14.48 5.20 4.66
C PHE A 87 15.36 6.24 5.35
N ALA A 88 16.65 5.91 5.49
CA ALA A 88 17.67 6.81 5.96
C ALA A 88 18.77 6.98 4.91
N ASN A 89 19.48 8.10 4.99
CA ASN A 89 20.66 8.33 4.17
C ASN A 89 21.85 7.51 4.72
N PRO A 90 22.62 6.81 3.89
CA PRO A 90 23.75 6.01 4.35
C PRO A 90 24.83 6.88 5.02
N GLY A 91 25.48 6.33 6.06
CA GLY A 91 26.61 6.97 6.74
C GLY A 91 26.25 8.11 7.68
N GLN A 92 24.96 8.27 8.05
CA GLN A 92 24.52 9.29 9.00
C GLN A 92 24.39 8.79 10.45
N GLY A 93 24.69 7.51 10.71
CA GLY A 93 24.52 6.89 12.02
C GLY A 93 23.12 6.32 12.25
N ASP A 94 22.32 6.22 11.20
CA ASP A 94 20.94 5.76 11.21
C ASP A 94 20.84 4.26 10.82
N ASP A 95 21.86 3.48 11.18
CA ASP A 95 21.92 2.04 10.87
C ASP A 95 20.92 1.22 11.69
N LYS A 96 20.44 1.78 12.82
CA LYS A 96 19.41 1.17 13.66
C LYS A 96 18.13 2.00 13.62
N PHE A 97 17.00 1.32 13.61
CA PHE A 97 15.69 1.98 13.61
C PHE A 97 15.51 2.98 14.76
N SER A 98 16.03 2.65 15.96
CA SER A 98 15.96 3.52 17.12
C SER A 98 16.71 4.85 16.95
N GLU A 99 17.66 4.93 16.04
CA GLU A 99 18.44 6.16 15.79
C GLU A 99 17.67 7.15 14.90
N LEU A 100 16.69 6.66 14.11
CA LEU A 100 15.92 7.48 13.18
C LEU A 100 15.16 8.62 13.88
N ALA A 101 14.79 8.46 15.14
CA ALA A 101 14.12 9.49 15.92
C ALA A 101 14.99 10.73 16.18
N LYS A 102 16.31 10.65 15.95
CA LYS A 102 17.24 11.79 16.07
C LYS A 102 17.27 12.65 14.79
N ALA A 103 16.71 12.16 13.69
CA ALA A 103 16.66 12.92 12.43
C ALA A 103 15.85 14.21 12.61
N PRO A 104 16.36 15.38 12.18
CA PRO A 104 15.63 16.63 12.33
C PRO A 104 14.40 16.72 11.41
N THR A 105 14.34 15.89 10.37
CA THR A 105 13.26 15.91 9.37
C THR A 105 12.80 14.50 9.05
N ALA A 106 11.48 14.28 9.08
CA ALA A 106 10.81 13.06 8.64
C ALA A 106 9.77 13.38 7.56
N PHE A 107 10.03 12.95 6.33
CA PHE A 107 9.08 13.09 5.24
C PHE A 107 8.00 12.01 5.32
N MET A 108 6.74 12.45 5.52
CA MET A 108 5.62 11.57 5.82
C MET A 108 4.35 11.97 5.06
N SER A 109 3.63 10.98 4.51
CA SER A 109 2.31 11.21 3.94
C SER A 109 1.25 11.41 5.04
N LYS A 110 0.08 11.95 4.68
CA LYS A 110 -1.03 12.08 5.63
C LYS A 110 -1.48 10.74 6.19
N ASP A 111 -1.62 9.71 5.37
CA ASP A 111 -2.00 8.36 5.83
C ASP A 111 -0.99 7.81 6.86
N GLY A 112 0.31 8.04 6.63
CA GLY A 112 1.37 7.67 7.57
C GLY A 112 1.25 8.39 8.90
N GLN A 113 0.89 9.69 8.88
CA GLN A 113 0.71 10.48 10.10
C GLN A 113 -0.43 9.98 10.98
N PHE A 114 -1.51 9.47 10.38
CA PHE A 114 -2.67 8.93 11.13
C PHE A 114 -2.50 7.48 11.57
N SER A 115 -1.46 6.77 11.11
CA SER A 115 -1.22 5.36 11.43
C SER A 115 0.12 5.13 12.14
N PHE A 116 1.13 4.68 11.42
CA PHE A 116 2.41 4.25 12.02
C PHE A 116 3.21 5.40 12.65
N TRP A 117 2.99 6.66 12.26
CA TRP A 117 3.64 7.80 12.93
C TRP A 117 3.23 7.90 14.41
N GLN A 118 1.97 7.60 14.74
CA GLN A 118 1.52 7.61 16.13
C GLN A 118 2.24 6.54 16.96
N TRP A 119 2.43 5.35 16.37
CA TRP A 119 3.24 4.30 16.96
C TRP A 119 4.72 4.71 17.08
N MET A 120 5.30 5.32 16.04
CA MET A 120 6.69 5.81 16.09
C MET A 120 6.89 6.84 17.19
N LYS A 121 5.92 7.72 17.43
CA LYS A 121 5.98 8.67 18.57
C LYS A 121 5.92 7.96 19.92
N ALA A 122 5.00 7.03 20.07
CA ALA A 122 4.76 6.35 21.33
C ALA A 122 5.92 5.43 21.74
N GLU A 123 6.46 4.66 20.77
CA GLU A 123 7.43 3.61 21.06
C GLU A 123 8.89 4.01 20.79
N HIS A 124 9.12 4.99 19.92
CA HIS A 124 10.46 5.33 19.43
C HIS A 124 10.86 6.80 19.64
N GLY A 125 9.99 7.63 20.22
CA GLY A 125 10.31 8.99 20.62
C GLY A 125 10.37 10.02 19.49
N PHE A 126 9.76 9.74 18.33
CA PHE A 126 9.58 10.73 17.27
C PHE A 126 8.69 11.88 17.71
N LYS A 127 8.82 13.04 17.08
CA LYS A 127 8.12 14.27 17.44
C LYS A 127 7.47 14.93 16.22
N ASP A 128 6.32 15.54 16.41
CA ASP A 128 5.57 16.16 15.31
C ASP A 128 6.32 17.34 14.64
N GLU A 129 7.26 17.96 15.35
CA GLU A 129 8.12 19.04 14.80
C GLU A 129 9.04 18.54 13.67
N GLN A 130 9.32 17.23 13.58
CA GLN A 130 10.13 16.62 12.53
C GLN A 130 9.37 16.47 11.21
N LEU A 131 8.01 16.53 11.23
CA LEU A 131 7.17 16.23 10.09
C LEU A 131 7.34 17.22 8.94
N LYS A 132 7.60 16.68 7.75
CA LYS A 132 7.48 17.35 6.46
C LYS A 132 6.62 16.52 5.50
N PRO A 133 5.88 17.16 4.59
CA PRO A 133 5.06 16.43 3.64
C PRO A 133 5.88 15.53 2.71
N TYR A 134 5.51 14.26 2.58
CA TYR A 134 5.95 13.39 1.49
C TYR A 134 4.87 13.35 0.41
N VAL A 135 5.25 13.74 -0.80
CA VAL A 135 4.34 13.92 -1.93
C VAL A 135 4.70 13.01 -3.12
N PHE A 136 5.22 11.84 -2.84
CA PHE A 136 5.70 10.86 -3.85
C PHE A 136 6.93 11.36 -4.63
N ASN A 137 7.76 12.18 -4.01
CA ASN A 137 9.02 12.66 -4.57
C ASN A 137 10.15 12.43 -3.56
N VAL A 138 11.15 11.65 -3.95
CA VAL A 138 12.30 11.31 -3.11
C VAL A 138 13.40 12.38 -3.12
N GLY A 139 13.32 13.37 -4.02
CA GLY A 139 14.32 14.42 -4.17
C GLY A 139 14.62 15.19 -2.88
N PRO A 140 13.63 15.68 -2.14
CA PRO A 140 13.87 16.36 -0.87
C PRO A 140 14.65 15.50 0.14
N PHE A 141 14.34 14.20 0.24
CA PHE A 141 15.02 13.26 1.11
C PHE A 141 16.47 13.01 0.66
N THR A 142 16.71 12.82 -0.64
CA THR A 142 18.06 12.57 -1.16
C THR A 142 18.96 13.80 -1.06
N ALA A 143 18.37 15.01 -1.07
CA ALA A 143 19.08 16.28 -0.90
C ALA A 143 19.41 16.58 0.57
N ASP A 144 18.51 16.27 1.51
CA ASP A 144 18.70 16.47 2.95
C ASP A 144 19.26 15.20 3.60
N LYS A 145 20.60 15.14 3.75
CA LYS A 145 21.31 13.97 4.26
C LYS A 145 20.94 13.56 5.70
N LYS A 146 20.36 14.47 6.47
CA LYS A 146 19.96 14.21 7.87
C LYS A 146 18.47 13.88 8.01
N SER A 147 17.76 13.80 6.89
CA SER A 147 16.34 13.46 6.90
C SER A 147 16.10 11.95 6.83
N VAL A 148 14.91 11.55 7.24
CA VAL A 148 14.34 10.22 7.03
C VAL A 148 13.05 10.34 6.23
N GLN A 149 12.67 9.31 5.50
CA GLN A 149 11.47 9.31 4.67
C GLN A 149 10.72 7.99 4.76
N GLN A 150 9.40 8.07 4.80
CA GLN A 150 8.56 6.90 4.59
C GLN A 150 8.56 6.43 3.15
N GLY A 151 8.18 5.17 2.94
CA GLY A 151 7.84 4.60 1.65
C GLY A 151 7.67 3.10 1.76
N TYR A 152 7.43 2.46 0.61
CA TYR A 152 7.34 1.01 0.55
C TYR A 152 8.69 0.40 0.15
N SER A 153 9.15 -0.57 0.90
CA SER A 153 10.41 -1.28 0.65
C SER A 153 10.48 -1.95 -0.73
N ILE A 154 9.35 -2.07 -1.39
CA ILE A 154 9.17 -2.68 -2.72
C ILE A 154 9.08 -1.66 -3.87
N SER A 155 9.08 -0.36 -3.61
CA SER A 155 8.94 0.67 -4.65
C SER A 155 10.03 1.74 -4.58
N GLU A 156 10.08 2.56 -3.53
CA GLU A 156 10.99 3.70 -3.44
C GLU A 156 12.47 3.34 -3.56
N PRO A 157 12.99 2.24 -2.95
CA PRO A 157 14.39 1.86 -3.11
C PRO A 157 14.79 1.59 -4.57
N VAL A 158 13.86 1.08 -5.38
CA VAL A 158 14.11 0.84 -6.81
C VAL A 158 14.30 2.17 -7.54
N SER A 159 13.42 3.14 -7.28
CA SER A 159 13.51 4.50 -7.85
C SER A 159 14.78 5.22 -7.39
N MET A 160 15.17 5.08 -6.13
CA MET A 160 16.37 5.69 -5.57
C MET A 160 17.62 5.08 -6.18
N LYS A 161 17.69 3.75 -6.32
CA LYS A 161 18.82 3.05 -6.94
C LYS A 161 19.01 3.43 -8.41
N ALA A 162 17.92 3.59 -9.15
CA ALA A 162 17.97 4.09 -10.53
C ALA A 162 18.57 5.50 -10.64
N GLN A 163 18.52 6.30 -9.56
CA GLN A 163 19.13 7.62 -9.44
C GLN A 163 20.55 7.57 -8.80
N GLY A 164 21.14 6.38 -8.62
CA GLY A 164 22.45 6.20 -8.00
C GLY A 164 22.47 6.34 -6.48
N PHE A 165 21.31 6.27 -5.83
CA PHE A 165 21.18 6.41 -4.38
C PHE A 165 20.70 5.09 -3.75
N ASP A 166 21.48 4.54 -2.81
CA ASP A 166 21.13 3.31 -2.08
C ASP A 166 20.76 3.64 -0.62
N PRO A 167 19.48 3.72 -0.26
CA PRO A 167 19.07 4.08 1.08
C PRO A 167 19.28 2.94 2.08
N VAL A 168 19.47 3.28 3.36
CA VAL A 168 19.26 2.32 4.46
C VAL A 168 17.76 2.12 4.61
N VAL A 169 17.30 0.86 4.58
CA VAL A 169 15.88 0.50 4.60
C VAL A 169 15.52 -0.14 5.93
N HIS A 170 14.64 0.50 6.68
CA HIS A 170 14.11 -0.01 7.94
C HIS A 170 12.63 -0.39 7.77
N LEU A 171 12.36 -1.70 7.61
CA LEU A 171 10.98 -2.18 7.53
C LEU A 171 10.30 -2.04 8.90
N LEU A 172 9.16 -1.34 8.95
CA LEU A 172 8.46 -1.10 10.22
C LEU A 172 8.01 -2.40 10.89
N ALA A 173 7.61 -3.38 10.08
CA ALA A 173 7.19 -4.70 10.57
C ALA A 173 8.31 -5.48 11.27
N ASP A 174 9.58 -5.22 10.96
CA ASP A 174 10.73 -5.82 11.64
C ASP A 174 11.11 -5.10 12.93
N ASN A 175 10.50 -3.93 13.16
CA ASN A 175 10.76 -3.07 14.32
C ASN A 175 9.54 -2.96 15.26
N GLY A 176 8.57 -3.86 15.14
CA GLY A 176 7.42 -3.96 16.05
C GLY A 176 6.09 -3.49 15.46
N PHE A 177 6.06 -2.81 14.31
CA PHE A 177 4.82 -2.42 13.64
C PHE A 177 4.29 -3.57 12.76
N SER A 178 3.82 -4.64 13.39
CA SER A 178 3.31 -5.83 12.69
C SER A 178 1.82 -5.68 12.41
N THR A 179 1.47 -5.39 11.15
CA THR A 179 0.08 -5.26 10.70
C THR A 179 -0.10 -5.82 9.29
N TYR A 180 -1.34 -6.16 8.95
CA TYR A 180 -1.73 -6.39 7.56
C TYR A 180 -1.83 -5.07 6.81
N SER A 181 -1.58 -5.11 5.50
CA SER A 181 -1.63 -3.95 4.64
C SER A 181 -2.25 -4.28 3.28
N THR A 182 -2.55 -3.25 2.49
CA THR A 182 -3.31 -3.38 1.24
C THR A 182 -4.60 -4.17 1.51
N THR A 183 -5.34 -3.71 2.53
CA THR A 183 -6.61 -4.31 2.91
C THR A 183 -7.69 -3.94 1.90
N ILE A 184 -8.61 -4.87 1.66
CA ILE A 184 -9.83 -4.60 0.88
C ILE A 184 -10.94 -4.31 1.88
N GLU A 185 -11.50 -3.11 1.78
CA GLU A 185 -12.61 -2.64 2.61
C GLU A 185 -13.87 -2.42 1.76
N THR A 186 -15.02 -2.64 2.38
CA THR A 186 -16.32 -2.27 1.84
C THR A 186 -17.27 -1.84 2.97
N ARG A 187 -18.46 -1.34 2.63
CA ARG A 187 -19.46 -1.00 3.63
C ARG A 187 -20.04 -2.27 4.29
N ALA A 188 -20.30 -2.21 5.59
CA ALA A 188 -20.93 -3.30 6.32
C ALA A 188 -22.32 -3.69 5.74
N GLU A 189 -23.04 -2.71 5.19
CA GLU A 189 -24.30 -2.95 4.47
C GLU A 189 -24.07 -3.81 3.21
N MET A 190 -23.01 -3.54 2.45
CA MET A 190 -22.68 -4.33 1.25
C MET A 190 -22.41 -5.80 1.61
N VAL A 191 -21.69 -6.04 2.70
CA VAL A 191 -21.41 -7.40 3.18
C VAL A 191 -22.70 -8.14 3.55
N ARG A 192 -23.65 -7.46 4.21
CA ARG A 192 -24.94 -8.06 4.61
C ARG A 192 -25.89 -8.26 3.43
N ALA A 193 -26.02 -7.25 2.57
CA ALA A 193 -27.03 -7.25 1.50
C ALA A 193 -26.56 -7.99 0.24
N ARG A 194 -25.26 -8.04 -0.03
CA ARG A 194 -24.68 -8.59 -1.26
C ARG A 194 -23.40 -9.41 -1.01
N PRO A 195 -23.41 -10.41 -0.10
CA PRO A 195 -22.22 -11.17 0.29
C PRO A 195 -21.55 -11.87 -0.90
N GLU A 196 -22.33 -12.39 -1.85
CA GLU A 196 -21.78 -13.04 -3.05
C GLU A 196 -21.01 -12.07 -3.95
N LEU A 197 -21.45 -10.81 -4.06
CA LEU A 197 -20.72 -9.80 -4.82
C LEU A 197 -19.39 -9.49 -4.15
N VAL A 198 -19.38 -9.37 -2.83
CA VAL A 198 -18.17 -9.14 -2.04
C VAL A 198 -17.20 -10.30 -2.24
N GLN A 199 -17.68 -11.55 -2.12
CA GLN A 199 -16.85 -12.74 -2.34
C GLN A 199 -16.26 -12.78 -3.76
N LYS A 200 -17.09 -12.56 -4.78
CA LYS A 200 -16.64 -12.48 -6.18
C LYS A 200 -15.54 -11.45 -6.37
N PHE A 201 -15.70 -10.25 -5.80
CA PHE A 201 -14.69 -9.20 -5.92
C PHE A 201 -13.36 -9.63 -5.28
N VAL A 202 -13.40 -10.21 -4.07
CA VAL A 202 -12.20 -10.71 -3.39
C VAL A 202 -11.53 -11.82 -4.21
N ASP A 203 -12.28 -12.82 -4.65
CA ASP A 203 -11.75 -13.97 -5.41
C ASP A 203 -11.06 -13.52 -6.71
N ALA A 204 -11.73 -12.64 -7.49
CA ALA A 204 -11.12 -12.13 -8.72
C ALA A 204 -9.89 -11.25 -8.44
N SER A 205 -9.89 -10.50 -7.35
CA SER A 205 -8.70 -9.74 -6.93
C SER A 205 -7.53 -10.67 -6.61
N LEU A 206 -7.77 -11.77 -5.90
CA LEU A 206 -6.74 -12.76 -5.59
C LEU A 206 -6.20 -13.46 -6.85
N ILE A 207 -7.09 -13.80 -7.79
CA ILE A 207 -6.69 -14.34 -9.10
C ILE A 207 -5.83 -13.32 -9.86
N GLY A 208 -6.23 -12.06 -9.87
CA GLY A 208 -5.45 -10.98 -10.47
C GLY A 208 -4.06 -10.83 -9.84
N TRP A 209 -3.96 -10.92 -8.52
CA TRP A 209 -2.68 -10.91 -7.83
C TRP A 209 -1.81 -12.12 -8.18
N TYR A 210 -2.40 -13.31 -8.26
CA TYR A 210 -1.68 -14.51 -8.68
C TYR A 210 -1.14 -14.34 -10.11
N ASN A 211 -1.98 -13.89 -11.04
CA ASN A 211 -1.61 -13.68 -12.44
C ASN A 211 -0.56 -12.56 -12.60
N TYR A 212 -0.65 -11.51 -11.78
CA TYR A 212 0.33 -10.41 -11.79
C TYR A 212 1.72 -10.86 -11.35
N LEU A 213 1.78 -11.73 -10.34
CA LEU A 213 3.05 -12.19 -9.75
C LEU A 213 3.69 -13.32 -10.56
N TYR A 214 2.90 -14.17 -11.20
CA TYR A 214 3.41 -15.41 -11.81
C TYR A 214 3.09 -15.55 -13.31
N GLY A 215 2.26 -14.67 -13.86
CA GLY A 215 1.87 -14.65 -15.26
C GLY A 215 2.47 -13.48 -16.06
N ASP A 216 1.87 -13.20 -17.23
CA ASP A 216 2.20 -12.00 -18.02
C ASP A 216 1.47 -10.79 -17.47
N ASN A 217 2.22 -9.86 -16.91
CA ASN A 217 1.70 -8.64 -16.29
C ASN A 217 1.89 -7.37 -17.14
N LYS A 218 2.32 -7.49 -18.39
CA LYS A 218 2.59 -6.34 -19.27
C LYS A 218 1.39 -5.41 -19.43
N ALA A 219 0.21 -5.98 -19.71
CA ALA A 219 -1.00 -5.17 -19.90
C ALA A 219 -1.39 -4.40 -18.62
N ALA A 220 -1.25 -5.03 -17.44
CA ALA A 220 -1.48 -4.37 -16.16
C ALA A 220 -0.47 -3.24 -15.91
N ASN A 221 0.80 -3.47 -16.22
CA ASN A 221 1.86 -2.46 -16.08
C ASN A 221 1.62 -1.26 -17.00
N GLU A 222 1.16 -1.46 -18.24
CA GLU A 222 0.76 -0.36 -19.14
C GLU A 222 -0.43 0.43 -18.56
N MET A 223 -1.42 -0.25 -17.97
CA MET A 223 -2.52 0.44 -17.30
C MET A 223 -2.03 1.28 -16.11
N ILE A 224 -1.09 0.76 -15.31
CA ILE A 224 -0.48 1.49 -14.19
C ILE A 224 0.24 2.73 -14.69
N LYS A 225 1.08 2.63 -15.73
CA LYS A 225 1.79 3.78 -16.35
C LYS A 225 0.82 4.82 -16.91
N LYS A 226 -0.26 4.37 -17.53
CA LYS A 226 -1.30 5.28 -18.03
C LYS A 226 -2.02 6.03 -16.90
N ALA A 227 -2.29 5.36 -15.79
CA ALA A 227 -2.95 5.96 -14.63
C ALA A 227 -1.99 6.88 -13.83
N ASN A 228 -0.71 6.53 -13.76
CA ASN A 228 0.33 7.28 -13.05
C ASN A 228 1.55 7.49 -13.96
N PRO A 229 1.68 8.66 -14.61
CA PRO A 229 2.83 8.97 -15.49
C PRO A 229 4.20 8.98 -14.80
N GLU A 230 4.24 9.03 -13.46
CA GLU A 230 5.48 8.90 -12.68
C GLU A 230 5.94 7.45 -12.54
N ALA A 231 5.08 6.47 -12.88
CA ALA A 231 5.41 5.07 -12.90
C ALA A 231 6.21 4.74 -14.18
N THR A 232 7.44 4.26 -14.00
CA THR A 232 8.35 3.86 -15.08
C THR A 232 8.56 2.35 -15.07
N ASP A 233 9.06 1.78 -16.18
CA ASP A 233 9.39 0.36 -16.21
C ASP A 233 10.38 -0.03 -15.10
N ALA A 234 11.28 0.86 -14.73
CA ALA A 234 12.26 0.63 -13.66
C ALA A 234 11.62 0.49 -12.27
N ASN A 235 10.52 1.22 -11.99
CA ASN A 235 9.88 1.19 -10.67
C ASN A 235 8.60 0.33 -10.60
N ILE A 236 8.15 -0.21 -11.75
CA ILE A 236 7.03 -1.16 -11.81
C ILE A 236 7.50 -2.61 -11.69
N VAL A 237 8.77 -2.90 -12.04
CA VAL A 237 9.31 -4.26 -11.92
C VAL A 237 9.27 -4.67 -10.45
N TYR A 238 8.23 -5.40 -10.09
CA TYR A 238 8.18 -6.11 -8.82
C TYR A 238 9.29 -7.17 -8.85
N PRO A 239 10.33 -7.09 -8.02
CA PRO A 239 11.27 -8.20 -7.94
C PRO A 239 10.44 -9.43 -7.57
N PRO A 240 10.57 -10.57 -8.30
CA PRO A 240 9.83 -11.76 -7.94
C PRO A 240 10.05 -12.00 -6.46
N PRO A 241 8.99 -12.21 -5.68
CA PRO A 241 9.10 -12.37 -4.26
C PRO A 241 10.10 -13.51 -4.01
N ARG A 242 11.23 -13.21 -3.39
CA ARG A 242 12.10 -14.24 -2.85
C ARG A 242 11.26 -14.99 -1.82
N LYS A 243 10.52 -16.03 -2.29
CA LYS A 243 9.65 -16.92 -1.51
C LYS A 243 8.60 -16.14 -0.66
N LEU A 244 7.69 -15.41 -1.30
CA LEU A 244 6.35 -15.32 -0.73
C LEU A 244 5.82 -16.75 -0.70
N ASN A 245 5.62 -17.28 0.48
CA ASN A 245 5.11 -18.63 0.68
C ASN A 245 3.60 -18.61 0.38
N CYS A 246 3.23 -18.32 -0.88
CA CYS A 246 1.85 -18.26 -1.37
C CYS A 246 1.10 -19.60 -1.21
N LYS A 247 1.80 -20.70 -0.90
CA LYS A 247 1.18 -21.99 -0.53
C LYS A 247 0.25 -21.90 0.69
N ARG A 248 0.28 -20.80 1.45
CA ARG A 248 -0.56 -20.60 2.63
C ARG A 248 -1.86 -19.85 2.35
N TRP A 249 -2.06 -19.37 1.11
CA TRP A 249 -3.20 -18.52 0.74
C TRP A 249 -4.28 -19.24 -0.06
N VAL A 250 -3.94 -20.35 -0.69
CA VAL A 250 -4.93 -21.23 -1.30
C VAL A 250 -5.22 -22.32 -0.26
N THR A 251 -6.08 -22.03 0.72
CA THR A 251 -6.84 -23.08 1.38
C THR A 251 -7.76 -23.63 0.30
N THR A 252 -7.39 -24.78 -0.28
CA THR A 252 -8.35 -25.63 -0.96
C THR A 252 -9.57 -25.80 -0.05
N PRO A 253 -10.80 -25.55 -0.53
CA PRO A 253 -11.99 -25.88 0.23
C PRO A 253 -11.92 -27.36 0.55
N GLY A 254 -12.11 -27.69 1.81
CA GLY A 254 -11.91 -28.96 2.48
C GLY A 254 -12.26 -30.23 1.75
N ASN A 255 -11.46 -31.22 2.07
CA ASN A 255 -11.98 -32.59 2.35
C ASN A 255 -12.32 -32.67 3.82
#